data_24172c59e8383f7d79f561793f1a97ad
#
_entry.id   24172c59e8383f7d79f561793f1a97ad
#
_cell.length_a   1.000
_cell.length_b   1.000
_cell.length_c   1.000
_cell.angle_alpha   90.00
_cell.angle_beta   90.00
_cell.angle_gamma   90.00
#
_symmetry.space_group_name_H-M   'P 1'
#
loop_
_entity.id
_entity.type
_entity.pdbx_description
1 polymer ?
#
loop_
_entity_poly.entity_id
_entity_poly.type
_entity_poly.pdbx_seq_one_letter_code
_entity_poly.pdbx_strand_id
1 'polypeptide(L)' 'MTLKNLTDDVLIERLKKLVHEEREILMSVLHHLREVERRRLFSKYQCASLFAYAVTELKYSESQADRRISAMRLL' A
#
# COMPACT_ATOMS: atom_id res chain seq x y z
N MET A 1 -19.12 8.96 -11.25
CA MET A 1 -19.95 8.40 -10.17
C MET A 1 -20.58 9.53 -9.37
N THR A 2 -21.89 9.48 -9.20
CA THR A 2 -22.61 10.57 -8.53
C THR A 2 -22.93 10.17 -7.10
N LEU A 3 -22.06 10.54 -6.17
CA LEU A 3 -22.25 10.20 -4.75
C LEU A 3 -23.38 10.98 -4.11
N LYS A 4 -23.72 12.13 -4.70
CA LYS A 4 -24.77 13.02 -4.16
C LYS A 4 -26.16 12.38 -4.12
N ASN A 5 -26.41 11.36 -4.95
CA ASN A 5 -27.72 10.71 -5.05
C ASN A 5 -27.89 9.55 -4.05
N LEU A 6 -26.86 9.25 -3.28
CA LEU A 6 -26.93 8.20 -2.28
C LEU A 6 -27.60 8.71 -1.00
N THR A 7 -28.39 7.86 -0.35
CA THR A 7 -28.89 8.19 0.97
C THR A 7 -27.72 8.17 1.97
N ASP A 8 -27.90 8.85 3.09
CA ASP A 8 -26.86 8.91 4.12
C ASP A 8 -26.43 7.52 4.58
N ASP A 9 -27.38 6.64 4.82
CA ASP A 9 -27.09 5.28 5.29
C ASP A 9 -26.30 4.47 4.28
N VAL A 10 -26.66 4.55 3.01
CA VAL A 10 -25.96 3.85 1.94
C VAL A 10 -24.53 4.42 1.77
N LEU A 11 -24.39 5.73 1.83
CA LEU A 11 -23.09 6.37 1.73
C LEU A 11 -22.15 5.89 2.85
N ILE A 12 -22.64 5.86 4.08
CA ILE A 12 -21.85 5.43 5.23
C ILE A 12 -21.48 3.94 5.11
N GLU A 13 -22.41 3.09 4.70
CA GLU A 13 -22.12 1.67 4.50
C GLU A 13 -21.04 1.44 3.45
N ARG A 14 -21.15 2.15 2.32
CA ARG A 14 -20.14 2.04 1.25
C ARG A 14 -18.78 2.51 1.72
N LEU A 15 -18.74 3.61 2.47
CA LEU A 15 -17.49 4.11 3.00
C LEU A 15 -16.82 3.08 3.93
N LYS A 16 -17.58 2.50 4.83
CA LYS A 16 -17.06 1.48 5.75
C LYS A 16 -16.51 0.26 5.01
N LYS A 17 -17.22 -0.17 3.98
CA LYS A 17 -16.78 -1.29 3.15
C LYS A 17 -15.47 -0.97 2.44
N LEU A 18 -15.38 0.23 1.86
CA LEU A 18 -14.16 0.66 1.16
C LEU A 18 -12.97 0.74 2.11
N VAL A 19 -13.19 1.24 3.31
CA VAL A 19 -12.12 1.32 4.32
C VAL A 19 -11.65 -0.09 4.71
N HIS A 20 -12.58 -1.03 4.84
CA HIS A 20 -12.22 -2.42 5.12
C HIS A 20 -11.40 -3.02 3.97
N GLU A 21 -11.84 -2.81 2.73
CA GLU A 21 -11.12 -3.28 1.54
C GLU A 21 -9.72 -2.64 1.43
N GLU A 22 -9.63 -1.36 1.76
CA GLU A 22 -8.37 -0.64 1.76
C GLU A 22 -7.36 -1.28 2.72
N ARG A 23 -7.82 -1.68 3.92
CA ARG A 23 -6.97 -2.36 4.89
C ARG A 23 -6.49 -3.71 4.38
N GLU A 24 -7.38 -4.47 3.73
CA GLU A 24 -7.01 -5.77 3.15
C GLU A 24 -5.99 -5.60 2.04
N ILE A 25 -6.18 -4.60 1.18
CA ILE A 25 -5.24 -4.30 0.11
C ILE A 25 -3.89 -3.89 0.69
N LEU A 26 -3.90 -3.03 1.72
CA LEU A 26 -2.67 -2.61 2.37
C LEU A 26 -1.91 -3.80 2.94
N MET A 27 -2.61 -4.72 3.62
CA MET A 27 -1.95 -5.92 4.14
C MET A 27 -1.31 -6.75 3.04
N SER A 28 -2.00 -6.88 1.90
CA SER A 28 -1.43 -7.58 0.73
C SER A 28 -0.18 -6.87 0.21
N VAL A 29 -0.21 -5.54 0.15
CA VAL A 29 0.96 -4.76 -0.26
C VAL A 29 2.14 -5.04 0.68
N LEU A 30 1.90 -5.02 1.99
CA LEU A 30 2.96 -5.25 2.97
C LEU A 30 3.57 -6.65 2.84
N HIS A 31 2.74 -7.67 2.65
CA HIS A 31 3.25 -9.02 2.47
C HIS A 31 4.08 -9.15 1.19
N HIS A 32 3.65 -8.50 0.12
CA HIS A 32 4.42 -8.50 -1.13
C HIS A 32 5.74 -7.76 -0.97
N LEU A 33 5.74 -6.61 -0.27
CA LEU A 33 6.97 -5.88 -0.01
C LEU A 33 7.97 -6.74 0.79
N ARG A 34 7.47 -7.48 1.78
CA ARG A 34 8.32 -8.37 2.56
C ARG A 34 8.98 -9.43 1.68
N GLU A 35 8.22 -10.00 0.74
CA GLU A 35 8.74 -11.02 -0.16
C GLU A 35 9.75 -10.43 -1.14
N VAL A 36 9.50 -9.22 -1.64
CA VAL A 36 10.44 -8.51 -2.51
C VAL A 36 11.76 -8.27 -1.76
N GLU A 37 11.69 -7.86 -0.49
CA GLU A 37 12.90 -7.65 0.32
C GLU A 37 13.63 -8.97 0.58
N ARG A 38 12.90 -10.04 0.92
CA ARG A 38 13.50 -11.35 1.19
C ARG A 38 14.27 -11.87 -0.03
N ARG A 39 13.71 -11.70 -1.21
CA ARG A 39 14.34 -12.13 -2.46
C ARG A 39 15.32 -11.10 -3.01
N ARG A 40 15.43 -9.94 -2.39
CA ARG A 40 16.28 -8.84 -2.83
C ARG A 40 16.02 -8.45 -4.29
N LEU A 41 14.75 -8.48 -4.70
CA LEU A 41 14.39 -8.21 -6.09
C LEU A 41 14.66 -6.76 -6.49
N PHE A 42 14.74 -5.85 -5.53
CA PHE A 42 15.08 -4.45 -5.80
C PHE A 42 16.40 -4.30 -6.52
N SER A 43 17.35 -5.23 -6.32
CA SER A 43 18.66 -5.16 -6.98
C SER A 43 18.56 -5.38 -8.49
N LYS A 44 17.55 -6.11 -8.96
CA LYS A 44 17.33 -6.32 -10.40
C LYS A 44 16.96 -5.02 -11.11
N TYR A 45 16.47 -4.03 -10.37
CA TYR A 45 16.08 -2.74 -10.90
C TYR A 45 17.11 -1.67 -10.58
N GLN A 46 18.33 -2.10 -10.24
CA GLN A 46 19.44 -1.21 -9.93
C GLN A 46 19.17 -0.30 -8.74
N CYS A 47 18.35 -0.78 -7.80
CA CYS A 47 18.06 -0.09 -6.56
C CYS A 47 18.89 -0.69 -5.43
N ALA A 48 19.44 0.17 -4.59
CA ALA A 48 20.29 -0.26 -3.48
C ALA A 48 19.51 -0.79 -2.29
N SER A 49 18.20 -0.51 -2.21
CA SER A 49 17.37 -0.87 -1.07
C SER A 49 15.92 -0.98 -1.49
N LEU A 50 15.12 -1.60 -0.62
CA LEU A 50 13.67 -1.66 -0.81
C LEU A 50 13.07 -0.26 -0.81
N PHE A 51 13.60 0.65 0.01
CA PHE A 51 13.15 2.04 0.04
C PHE A 51 13.35 2.71 -1.32
N ALA A 52 14.54 2.58 -1.90
CA ALA A 52 14.82 3.16 -3.20
C ALA A 52 13.91 2.57 -4.28
N TYR A 53 13.66 1.27 -4.21
CA TYR A 53 12.75 0.60 -5.14
C TYR A 53 11.32 1.14 -5.00
N ALA A 54 10.83 1.29 -3.77
CA ALA A 54 9.48 1.79 -3.53
C ALA A 54 9.29 3.21 -4.07
N VAL A 55 10.27 4.07 -3.89
CA VAL A 55 10.20 5.44 -4.40
C VAL A 55 10.31 5.48 -5.92
N THR A 56 11.25 4.74 -6.49
CA THR A 56 11.58 4.80 -7.92
C THR A 56 10.59 4.01 -8.78
N GLU A 57 10.35 2.76 -8.43
CA GLU A 57 9.54 1.85 -9.25
C GLU A 57 8.07 1.87 -8.88
N LEU A 58 7.74 1.92 -7.58
CA LEU A 58 6.36 1.94 -7.13
C LEU A 58 5.78 3.35 -7.07
N LYS A 59 6.62 4.36 -7.27
CA LYS A 59 6.20 5.76 -7.32
C LYS A 59 5.62 6.27 -6.00
N TYR A 60 5.99 5.66 -4.89
CA TYR A 60 5.63 6.19 -3.58
C TYR A 60 6.44 7.44 -3.28
N SER A 61 5.85 8.36 -2.52
CA SER A 61 6.63 9.44 -1.91
C SER A 61 7.58 8.82 -0.87
N GLU A 62 8.61 9.57 -0.48
CA GLU A 62 9.53 9.08 0.55
C GLU A 62 8.80 8.77 1.86
N SER A 63 7.84 9.62 2.25
CA SER A 63 7.04 9.40 3.46
C SER A 63 6.20 8.13 3.37
N GLN A 64 5.57 7.90 2.21
CA GLN A 64 4.76 6.70 2.02
C GLN A 64 5.63 5.45 2.03
N ALA A 65 6.77 5.49 1.35
CA ALA A 65 7.70 4.36 1.32
C ALA A 65 8.17 4.02 2.73
N ASP A 66 8.55 5.03 3.50
CA ASP A 66 9.02 4.83 4.87
C ASP A 66 7.93 4.19 5.74
N ARG A 67 6.70 4.71 5.67
CA ARG A 67 5.59 4.16 6.45
C ARG A 67 5.24 2.73 6.06
N ARG A 68 5.22 2.42 4.75
CA ARG A 68 4.92 1.07 4.27
C ARG A 68 5.97 0.07 4.69
N ILE A 69 7.24 0.45 4.58
CA ILE A 69 8.35 -0.43 4.95
C ILE A 69 8.39 -0.65 6.45
N SER A 70 8.19 0.41 7.25
CA SER A 70 8.12 0.29 8.69
C SER A 70 6.99 -0.63 9.14
N ALA A 71 5.81 -0.49 8.53
CA ALA A 71 4.67 -1.36 8.82
C ALA A 71 4.95 -2.80 8.42
N MET A 72 5.59 -3.01 7.27
CA MET A 72 5.95 -4.35 6.79
C MET A 72 6.87 -5.07 7.78
N ARG A 73 7.79 -4.36 8.40
CA ARG A 73 8.73 -4.95 9.36
C ARG A 73 8.08 -5.37 10.67
N LEU A 74 6.84 -4.98 10.89
CA LEU A 74 6.07 -5.41 12.06
C LEU A 74 5.26 -6.69 11.82
N LEU A 75 5.29 -7.20 10.61
CA LEU A 75 4.57 -8.43 10.26
C LEU A 75 5.15 -9.66 10.98
#